data_9542490623ccfa7e24f2ac4b25a51f52
#
_entry.id   9542490623ccfa7e24f2ac4b25a51f52
#
_cell.length_a   1.000
_cell.length_b   1.000
_cell.length_c   1.000
_cell.angle_alpha   90.00
_cell.angle_beta   90.00
_cell.angle_gamma   90.00
#
_symmetry.space_group_name_H-M   'P 1'
#
loop_
_entity.id
_entity.type
_entity.pdbx_description
1 polymer ?
#
loop_
_entity_poly.entity_id
_entity_poly.type
_entity_poly.pdbx_seq_one_letter_code
_entity_poly.pdbx_strand_id
1 'polypeptide(L)'
;MSIKPDIWIKQMAESEGMIEPFSENQVRVDDKGEKLISYGVSSFGYDVRCANEFKVFTNIHSATVDPKAFDDNSFVDITSDVCIIPPNSFALARTVEYFRIPRNVLTICLGKSTYARCGIIVNVTPLEPEWEGHVTLEFSNTTNLPAKIYAGEGVAQMIFFESDEDCAVSYKDRGGKYQGQTGVTLPKT
;
A
#
# COMPACT_ATOMS: atom_id res chain seq x y z
N MET A 1 -21.58 -4.06 -10.86
CA MET A 1 -20.30 -3.97 -10.12
C MET A 1 -20.32 -4.90 -8.91
N SER A 2 -19.31 -5.77 -8.75
CA SER A 2 -19.26 -6.74 -7.65
C SER A 2 -17.88 -6.80 -7.00
N ILE A 3 -17.87 -7.02 -5.67
CA ILE A 3 -16.64 -7.35 -4.93
C ILE A 3 -16.13 -8.72 -5.38
N LYS A 4 -14.82 -8.89 -5.50
CA LYS A 4 -14.21 -10.10 -6.04
C LYS A 4 -13.68 -11.04 -4.97
N PRO A 5 -14.02 -12.36 -5.05
CA PRO A 5 -13.56 -13.37 -4.12
C PRO A 5 -12.15 -13.86 -4.43
N ASP A 6 -11.60 -14.63 -3.52
CA ASP A 6 -10.27 -15.26 -3.60
C ASP A 6 -10.01 -16.02 -4.92
N ILE A 7 -11.00 -16.77 -5.41
CA ILE A 7 -10.88 -17.53 -6.68
C ILE A 7 -10.59 -16.59 -7.85
N TRP A 8 -11.30 -15.46 -7.95
CA TRP A 8 -11.09 -14.46 -8.99
C TRP A 8 -9.71 -13.78 -8.84
N ILE A 9 -9.32 -13.43 -7.59
CA ILE A 9 -8.03 -12.80 -7.31
C ILE A 9 -6.87 -13.71 -7.74
N LYS A 10 -6.93 -15.00 -7.41
CA LYS A 10 -5.95 -16.01 -7.83
C LYS A 10 -5.87 -16.10 -9.35
N GLN A 11 -7.00 -16.23 -10.02
CA GLN A 11 -7.06 -16.30 -11.48
C GLN A 11 -6.41 -15.07 -12.13
N MET A 12 -6.74 -13.86 -11.68
CA MET A 12 -6.18 -12.62 -12.24
C MET A 12 -4.68 -12.46 -11.95
N ALA A 13 -4.22 -12.90 -10.79
CA ALA A 13 -2.80 -12.90 -10.48
C ALA A 13 -2.01 -13.84 -11.38
N GLU A 14 -2.55 -15.04 -11.67
CA GLU A 14 -1.90 -16.05 -12.52
C GLU A 14 -1.97 -15.71 -14.00
N SER A 15 -3.14 -15.29 -14.51
CA SER A 15 -3.34 -15.07 -15.97
C SER A 15 -2.86 -13.70 -16.45
N GLU A 16 -3.03 -12.64 -15.63
CA GLU A 16 -2.78 -11.25 -16.03
C GLU A 16 -1.60 -10.62 -15.23
N GLY A 17 -1.03 -11.33 -14.25
CA GLY A 17 0.00 -10.77 -13.39
C GLY A 17 -0.48 -9.58 -12.59
N MET A 18 -1.76 -9.58 -12.18
CA MET A 18 -2.38 -8.44 -11.48
C MET A 18 -1.65 -8.10 -10.18
N ILE A 19 -1.05 -9.10 -9.51
CA ILE A 19 -0.29 -8.95 -8.25
C ILE A 19 1.01 -9.73 -8.37
N GLU A 20 2.16 -9.09 -8.16
CA GLU A 20 3.48 -9.72 -8.27
C GLU A 20 4.48 -9.14 -7.24
N PRO A 21 5.13 -9.99 -6.38
CA PRO A 21 4.93 -11.42 -6.23
C PRO A 21 3.60 -11.76 -5.53
N PHE A 22 2.99 -12.86 -5.93
CA PHE A 22 1.69 -13.29 -5.43
C PHE A 22 1.82 -14.36 -4.35
N SER A 23 1.04 -14.25 -3.26
CA SER A 23 0.91 -15.26 -2.21
C SER A 23 -0.50 -15.84 -2.22
N GLU A 24 -0.62 -17.07 -2.69
CA GLU A 24 -1.91 -17.75 -2.93
C GLU A 24 -2.76 -17.95 -1.66
N ASN A 25 -2.09 -18.04 -0.51
CA ASN A 25 -2.72 -18.29 0.78
C ASN A 25 -2.28 -17.26 1.82
N GLN A 26 -3.02 -17.21 2.94
CA GLN A 26 -2.62 -16.40 4.11
C GLN A 26 -1.36 -16.99 4.76
N VAL A 27 -0.25 -16.25 4.69
CA VAL A 27 1.00 -16.56 5.40
C VAL A 27 0.93 -15.92 6.79
N ARG A 28 1.22 -16.69 7.83
CA ARG A 28 1.13 -16.29 9.25
C ARG A 28 2.37 -16.59 10.07
N VAL A 29 3.29 -17.32 9.48
CA VAL A 29 4.58 -17.68 10.08
C VAL A 29 5.67 -17.59 9.01
N ASP A 30 6.87 -17.26 9.42
CA ASP A 30 8.04 -17.28 8.55
C ASP A 30 8.64 -18.68 8.41
N ASP A 31 9.73 -18.79 7.66
CA ASP A 31 10.44 -20.06 7.44
C ASP A 31 11.05 -20.65 8.72
N LYS A 32 11.17 -19.87 9.79
CA LYS A 32 11.65 -20.28 11.12
C LYS A 32 10.50 -20.66 12.07
N GLY A 33 9.25 -20.49 11.64
CA GLY A 33 8.06 -20.74 12.44
C GLY A 33 7.68 -19.59 13.37
N GLU A 34 8.27 -18.40 13.22
CA GLU A 34 7.92 -17.23 13.99
C GLU A 34 6.64 -16.57 13.43
N LYS A 35 5.82 -16.03 14.33
CA LYS A 35 4.54 -15.41 13.96
C LYS A 35 4.75 -14.11 13.21
N LEU A 36 4.06 -13.96 12.08
CA LEU A 36 3.99 -12.75 11.27
C LEU A 36 2.61 -12.11 11.34
N ILE A 37 2.53 -10.80 11.12
CA ILE A 37 1.28 -10.14 10.76
C ILE A 37 0.93 -10.62 9.35
N SER A 38 -0.18 -11.36 9.22
CA SER A 38 -0.51 -12.16 8.04
C SER A 38 -0.59 -11.34 6.76
N TYR A 39 -0.22 -11.96 5.64
CA TYR A 39 -0.33 -11.41 4.28
C TYR A 39 -0.79 -12.49 3.28
N GLY A 40 -1.14 -12.08 2.07
CA GLY A 40 -1.62 -12.97 1.01
C GLY A 40 -3.12 -12.94 0.82
N VAL A 41 -3.65 -13.87 0.03
CA VAL A 41 -5.08 -13.91 -0.32
C VAL A 41 -5.96 -14.14 0.90
N SER A 42 -7.02 -13.34 1.03
CA SER A 42 -8.14 -13.52 1.96
C SER A 42 -9.42 -13.79 1.16
N SER A 43 -10.56 -14.02 1.83
CA SER A 43 -11.82 -14.40 1.17
C SER A 43 -12.30 -13.41 0.10
N PHE A 44 -12.12 -12.09 0.32
CA PHE A 44 -12.54 -11.02 -0.60
C PHE A 44 -11.50 -9.90 -0.68
N GLY A 45 -10.21 -10.27 -0.72
CA GLY A 45 -9.14 -9.30 -0.81
C GLY A 45 -7.76 -9.94 -0.77
N TYR A 46 -6.75 -9.08 -0.77
CA TYR A 46 -5.34 -9.45 -0.67
C TYR A 46 -4.65 -8.58 0.35
N ASP A 47 -4.06 -9.20 1.38
CA ASP A 47 -3.28 -8.50 2.39
C ASP A 47 -1.86 -8.25 1.86
N VAL A 48 -1.51 -6.98 1.67
CA VAL A 48 -0.22 -6.55 1.11
C VAL A 48 0.85 -6.43 2.18
N ARG A 49 2.10 -6.69 1.77
CA ARG A 49 3.29 -6.53 2.60
C ARG A 49 3.90 -5.14 2.47
N CYS A 50 4.46 -4.65 3.56
CA CYS A 50 5.32 -3.46 3.54
C CYS A 50 6.72 -3.82 3.06
N ALA A 51 7.30 -3.08 2.11
CA ALA A 51 8.72 -3.18 1.79
C ALA A 51 9.59 -2.57 2.91
N ASN A 52 10.90 -2.76 2.82
CA ASN A 52 11.86 -2.27 3.82
C ASN A 52 12.39 -0.86 3.56
N GLU A 53 11.79 -0.15 2.62
CA GLU A 53 12.12 1.22 2.26
C GLU A 53 11.08 2.17 2.85
N PHE A 54 11.53 3.09 3.69
CA PHE A 54 10.67 4.03 4.39
C PHE A 54 11.17 5.47 4.22
N LYS A 55 10.24 6.42 4.21
CA LYS A 55 10.49 7.86 4.34
C LYS A 55 9.76 8.33 5.59
N VAL A 56 10.50 8.62 6.66
CA VAL A 56 9.93 9.09 7.93
C VAL A 56 9.90 10.61 7.93
N PHE A 57 8.71 11.17 8.18
CA PHE A 57 8.52 12.63 8.20
C PHE A 57 9.29 13.29 9.34
N THR A 58 9.91 14.44 9.02
CA THR A 58 10.58 15.34 9.96
C THR A 58 10.13 16.77 9.73
N ASN A 59 9.95 17.54 10.80
CA ASN A 59 9.48 18.93 10.76
C ASN A 59 10.60 19.96 10.89
N ILE A 60 11.88 19.57 10.72
CA ILE A 60 13.02 20.46 10.95
C ILE A 60 13.30 21.40 9.78
N HIS A 61 12.81 21.11 8.58
CA HIS A 61 13.10 21.87 7.37
C HIS A 61 11.96 22.78 6.91
N SER A 62 10.76 22.62 7.43
CA SER A 62 9.59 23.43 7.03
C SER A 62 8.68 23.72 8.21
N ALA A 63 8.12 24.93 8.25
CA ALA A 63 7.14 25.36 9.24
C ALA A 63 5.70 24.95 8.88
N THR A 64 5.46 24.55 7.63
CA THR A 64 4.13 24.22 7.09
C THR A 64 4.23 23.09 6.09
N VAL A 65 3.30 22.14 6.15
CA VAL A 65 3.14 21.13 5.09
C VAL A 65 2.23 21.72 4.00
N ASP A 66 2.79 21.95 2.80
CA ASP A 66 2.03 22.44 1.65
C ASP A 66 2.09 21.39 0.53
N PRO A 67 0.96 20.79 0.14
CA PRO A 67 0.94 19.77 -0.93
C PRO A 67 1.28 20.33 -2.32
N LYS A 68 1.24 21.66 -2.51
CA LYS A 68 1.63 22.32 -3.78
C LYS A 68 3.09 22.74 -3.82
N ALA A 69 3.73 22.82 -2.66
CA ALA A 69 5.14 23.21 -2.49
C ALA A 69 5.78 22.34 -1.41
N PHE A 70 5.66 21.03 -1.56
CA PHE A 70 6.19 20.07 -0.59
C PHE A 70 7.70 20.08 -0.60
N ASP A 71 8.33 20.23 0.59
CA ASP A 71 9.78 20.16 0.73
C ASP A 71 10.23 18.70 0.88
N ASP A 72 10.92 18.18 -0.13
CA ASP A 72 11.42 16.80 -0.17
C ASP A 72 12.39 16.49 0.98
N ASN A 73 13.07 17.53 1.55
CA ASN A 73 13.90 17.37 2.74
C ASN A 73 13.10 17.11 4.04
N SER A 74 11.77 17.19 3.97
CA SER A 74 10.90 16.86 5.10
C SER A 74 10.81 15.36 5.40
N PHE A 75 11.60 14.51 4.71
CA PHE A 75 11.69 13.09 4.99
C PHE A 75 13.12 12.64 5.26
N VAL A 76 13.26 11.67 6.15
CA VAL A 76 14.48 10.88 6.35
C VAL A 76 14.27 9.50 5.72
N ASP A 77 15.16 9.12 4.81
CA ASP A 77 15.14 7.82 4.16
C ASP A 77 15.74 6.75 5.10
N ILE A 78 15.00 5.67 5.28
CA ILE A 78 15.38 4.54 6.14
C ILE A 78 15.18 3.25 5.36
N THR A 79 16.20 2.39 5.35
CA THR A 79 16.08 1.00 4.90
C THR A 79 16.29 0.10 6.11
N SER A 80 15.24 -0.62 6.52
CA SER A 80 15.27 -1.44 7.75
C SER A 80 14.13 -2.47 7.74
N ASP A 81 14.31 -3.56 8.49
CA ASP A 81 13.24 -4.53 8.73
C ASP A 81 12.15 -3.99 9.68
N VAL A 82 12.45 -2.94 10.43
CA VAL A 82 11.50 -2.29 11.33
C VAL A 82 11.63 -0.77 11.21
N CYS A 83 10.55 -0.11 10.79
CA CYS A 83 10.45 1.35 10.84
C CYS A 83 9.85 1.79 12.18
N ILE A 84 10.41 2.85 12.78
CA ILE A 84 9.86 3.50 13.97
C ILE A 84 9.32 4.87 13.56
N ILE A 85 8.00 5.02 13.64
CA ILE A 85 7.32 6.30 13.38
C ILE A 85 7.22 7.08 14.69
N PRO A 86 7.74 8.31 14.77
CA PRO A 86 7.63 9.15 15.98
C PRO A 86 6.16 9.39 16.39
N PRO A 87 5.91 9.76 17.66
CA PRO A 87 4.57 10.13 18.13
C PRO A 87 3.94 11.24 17.27
N ASN A 88 2.66 11.10 16.93
CA ASN A 88 1.89 12.09 16.14
C ASN A 88 2.57 12.49 14.83
N SER A 89 3.31 11.55 14.22
CA SER A 89 4.00 11.73 12.94
C SER A 89 3.52 10.70 11.92
N PHE A 90 4.12 10.72 10.73
CA PHE A 90 3.78 9.78 9.67
C PHE A 90 5.02 9.31 8.91
N ALA A 91 4.86 8.23 8.17
CA ALA A 91 5.88 7.72 7.27
C ALA A 91 5.23 7.25 5.97
N LEU A 92 6.00 7.32 4.90
CA LEU A 92 5.67 6.70 3.63
C LEU A 92 6.49 5.42 3.48
N ALA A 93 5.88 4.39 2.90
CA ALA A 93 6.55 3.18 2.46
C ALA A 93 5.95 2.74 1.12
N ARG A 94 6.36 1.59 0.60
CA ARG A 94 5.71 0.98 -0.55
C ARG A 94 5.35 -0.47 -0.26
N THR A 95 4.45 -1.02 -1.08
CA THR A 95 4.19 -2.45 -1.07
C THR A 95 5.37 -3.25 -1.62
N VAL A 96 5.55 -4.48 -1.12
CA VAL A 96 6.42 -5.49 -1.78
C VAL A 96 5.82 -5.86 -3.13
N GLU A 97 4.50 -5.97 -3.18
CA GLU A 97 3.74 -6.33 -4.37
C GLU A 97 3.70 -5.17 -5.38
N TYR A 98 3.89 -5.52 -6.65
CA TYR A 98 3.60 -4.68 -7.80
C TYR A 98 2.20 -5.04 -8.31
N PHE A 99 1.38 -4.04 -8.62
CA PHE A 99 0.01 -4.21 -9.09
C PHE A 99 -0.13 -3.79 -10.54
N ARG A 100 -1.02 -4.49 -11.28
CA ARG A 100 -1.49 -4.14 -12.63
C ARG A 100 -3.02 -4.23 -12.60
N ILE A 101 -3.68 -3.10 -12.42
CA ILE A 101 -5.13 -3.06 -12.25
C ILE A 101 -5.81 -3.13 -13.64
N PRO A 102 -6.72 -4.09 -13.87
CA PRO A 102 -7.46 -4.19 -15.12
C PRO A 102 -8.34 -2.96 -15.41
N ARG A 103 -8.69 -2.75 -16.69
CA ARG A 103 -9.45 -1.57 -17.13
C ARG A 103 -10.87 -1.47 -16.54
N ASN A 104 -11.46 -2.58 -16.18
CA ASN A 104 -12.80 -2.67 -15.58
C ASN A 104 -12.76 -2.85 -14.06
N VAL A 105 -11.61 -2.64 -13.40
CA VAL A 105 -11.43 -2.87 -11.96
C VAL A 105 -11.07 -1.58 -11.24
N LEU A 106 -11.75 -1.34 -10.11
CA LEU A 106 -11.37 -0.36 -9.09
C LEU A 106 -10.87 -1.10 -7.86
N THR A 107 -9.73 -0.68 -7.31
CA THR A 107 -9.19 -1.29 -6.09
C THR A 107 -9.20 -0.28 -4.95
N ILE A 108 -9.69 -0.69 -3.79
CA ILE A 108 -9.68 0.10 -2.55
C ILE A 108 -8.75 -0.57 -1.55
N CYS A 109 -7.86 0.22 -0.96
CA CYS A 109 -6.97 -0.22 0.10
C CYS A 109 -7.51 0.21 1.47
N LEU A 110 -7.56 -0.73 2.41
CA LEU A 110 -7.94 -0.49 3.81
C LEU A 110 -6.83 -0.95 4.74
N GLY A 111 -6.66 -0.24 5.86
CA GLY A 111 -5.70 -0.61 6.88
C GLY A 111 -6.01 -1.98 7.51
N LYS A 112 -4.95 -2.67 7.96
CA LYS A 112 -5.09 -3.96 8.64
C LYS A 112 -5.49 -3.77 10.11
N SER A 113 -6.43 -4.62 10.57
CA SER A 113 -7.02 -4.51 11.91
C SER A 113 -5.99 -4.57 13.06
N THR A 114 -4.86 -5.24 12.86
CA THR A 114 -3.76 -5.30 13.84
C THR A 114 -3.18 -3.92 14.10
N TYR A 115 -2.83 -3.19 13.04
CA TYR A 115 -2.31 -1.83 13.15
C TYR A 115 -3.38 -0.82 13.59
N ALA A 116 -4.59 -0.94 13.06
CA ALA A 116 -5.70 -0.04 13.41
C ALA A 116 -5.99 -0.05 14.93
N ARG A 117 -5.93 -1.23 15.57
CA ARG A 117 -6.10 -1.36 17.04
C ARG A 117 -4.94 -0.81 17.87
N CYS A 118 -3.81 -0.55 17.24
CA CYS A 118 -2.66 0.13 17.85
C CYS A 118 -2.64 1.64 17.59
N GLY A 119 -3.70 2.20 16.99
CA GLY A 119 -3.75 3.62 16.64
C GLY A 119 -2.87 3.99 15.43
N ILE A 120 -2.57 3.03 14.56
CA ILE A 120 -1.84 3.26 13.33
C ILE A 120 -2.82 3.19 12.16
N ILE A 121 -2.90 4.27 11.40
CA ILE A 121 -3.73 4.37 10.21
C ILE A 121 -2.86 4.12 8.99
N VAL A 122 -3.32 3.27 8.09
CA VAL A 122 -2.78 3.14 6.73
C VAL A 122 -3.79 3.78 5.79
N ASN A 123 -3.36 4.83 5.12
CA ASN A 123 -4.16 5.50 4.11
C ASN A 123 -3.59 5.22 2.72
N VAL A 124 -4.45 4.99 1.75
CA VAL A 124 -4.11 4.86 0.32
C VAL A 124 -5.33 5.29 -0.47
N THR A 125 -5.13 6.15 -1.46
CA THR A 125 -6.22 6.50 -2.38
C THR A 125 -6.56 5.33 -3.31
N PRO A 126 -7.78 5.25 -3.88
CA PRO A 126 -8.16 4.16 -4.76
C PRO A 126 -7.20 3.97 -5.93
N LEU A 127 -6.88 2.71 -6.26
CA LEU A 127 -6.15 2.38 -7.47
C LEU A 127 -7.15 2.29 -8.61
N GLU A 128 -7.03 3.21 -9.55
CA GLU A 128 -7.95 3.34 -10.66
C GLU A 128 -7.66 2.35 -11.81
N PRO A 129 -8.61 2.17 -12.74
CA PRO A 129 -8.43 1.34 -13.92
C PRO A 129 -7.11 1.62 -14.66
N GLU A 130 -6.39 0.55 -15.02
CA GLU A 130 -5.09 0.56 -15.70
C GLU A 130 -3.94 1.25 -14.94
N TRP A 131 -4.13 1.56 -13.65
CA TRP A 131 -3.01 1.94 -12.81
C TRP A 131 -2.09 0.73 -12.58
N GLU A 132 -0.78 0.96 -12.65
CA GLU A 132 0.21 -0.06 -12.29
C GLU A 132 1.35 0.54 -11.46
N GLY A 133 1.97 -0.27 -10.61
CA GLY A 133 3.10 0.15 -9.76
C GLY A 133 3.14 -0.55 -8.40
N HIS A 134 4.17 -0.22 -7.64
CA HIS A 134 4.16 -0.45 -6.20
C HIS A 134 3.32 0.64 -5.53
N VAL A 135 2.41 0.24 -4.65
CA VAL A 135 1.53 1.19 -3.94
C VAL A 135 2.33 1.94 -2.87
N THR A 136 2.28 3.26 -2.88
CA THR A 136 2.77 4.04 -1.75
C THR A 136 1.79 3.91 -0.60
N LEU A 137 2.29 3.49 0.57
CA LEU A 137 1.55 3.30 1.81
C LEU A 137 1.83 4.49 2.72
N GLU A 138 0.77 5.18 3.16
CA GLU A 138 0.86 6.36 4.02
C GLU A 138 0.47 5.98 5.45
N PHE A 139 1.48 5.74 6.32
CA PHE A 139 1.28 5.37 7.71
C PHE A 139 1.20 6.60 8.60
N SER A 140 0.11 6.75 9.34
CA SER A 140 -0.02 7.79 10.39
C SER A 140 0.00 7.16 11.77
N ASN A 141 0.93 7.60 12.62
CA ASN A 141 0.94 7.25 14.04
C ASN A 141 0.12 8.30 14.82
N THR A 142 -1.10 7.94 15.20
CA THR A 142 -2.00 8.82 15.96
C THR A 142 -1.79 8.75 17.46
N THR A 143 -0.80 8.00 17.93
CA THR A 143 -0.52 7.81 19.35
C THR A 143 0.58 8.77 19.86
N ASN A 144 0.69 8.91 21.16
CA ASN A 144 1.75 9.67 21.82
C ASN A 144 3.02 8.83 22.10
N LEU A 145 3.11 7.63 21.54
CA LEU A 145 4.25 6.72 21.64
C LEU A 145 4.84 6.44 20.24
N PRO A 146 6.15 6.12 20.14
CA PRO A 146 6.72 5.61 18.89
C PRO A 146 6.02 4.32 18.46
N ALA A 147 5.69 4.21 17.17
CA ALA A 147 5.01 3.05 16.60
C ALA A 147 5.93 2.27 15.66
N LYS A 148 5.86 0.94 15.68
CA LYS A 148 6.65 0.05 14.82
C LYS A 148 5.82 -0.41 13.62
N ILE A 149 6.45 -0.37 12.45
CA ILE A 149 5.97 -1.03 11.22
C ILE A 149 7.00 -2.08 10.82
N TYR A 150 6.56 -3.30 10.56
CA TYR A 150 7.43 -4.43 10.18
C TYR A 150 7.46 -4.60 8.67
N ALA A 151 8.67 -4.57 8.09
CA ALA A 151 8.87 -4.90 6.68
C ALA A 151 8.67 -6.41 6.43
N GLY A 152 8.23 -6.76 5.23
CA GLY A 152 7.94 -8.14 4.86
C GLY A 152 6.62 -8.69 5.39
N GLU A 153 5.94 -7.96 6.27
CA GLU A 153 4.68 -8.37 6.91
C GLU A 153 3.45 -7.61 6.38
N GLY A 154 2.26 -8.17 6.64
CA GLY A 154 1.00 -7.62 6.17
C GLY A 154 0.61 -6.32 6.87
N VAL A 155 0.29 -5.27 6.11
CA VAL A 155 0.00 -3.93 6.66
C VAL A 155 -1.35 -3.36 6.24
N ALA A 156 -1.89 -3.79 5.12
CA ALA A 156 -3.15 -3.30 4.56
C ALA A 156 -3.82 -4.38 3.71
N GLN A 157 -5.09 -4.19 3.39
CA GLN A 157 -5.87 -5.10 2.56
C GLN A 157 -6.37 -4.38 1.31
N MET A 158 -6.13 -4.98 0.14
CA MET A 158 -6.69 -4.58 -1.15
C MET A 158 -8.01 -5.30 -1.38
N ILE A 159 -9.05 -4.56 -1.74
CA ILE A 159 -10.38 -5.05 -2.11
C ILE A 159 -10.64 -4.67 -3.55
N PHE A 160 -11.03 -5.64 -4.39
CA PHE A 160 -11.22 -5.46 -5.81
C PHE A 160 -12.71 -5.42 -6.17
N PHE A 161 -13.09 -4.41 -6.95
CA PHE A 161 -14.44 -4.21 -7.47
C PHE A 161 -14.39 -4.22 -9.00
N GLU A 162 -15.05 -5.17 -9.62
CA GLU A 162 -15.17 -5.23 -11.07
C GLU A 162 -16.44 -4.54 -11.52
N SER A 163 -16.32 -3.66 -12.52
CA SER A 163 -17.44 -3.01 -13.19
C SER A 163 -18.04 -3.92 -14.25
N ASP A 164 -19.31 -3.72 -14.54
CA ASP A 164 -20.02 -4.42 -15.62
C ASP A 164 -19.61 -3.89 -17.01
N GLU A 165 -18.99 -2.70 -17.07
CA GLU A 165 -18.52 -2.03 -18.28
C GLU A 165 -17.13 -1.45 -18.06
N ASP A 166 -16.33 -1.34 -19.13
CA ASP A 166 -15.05 -0.65 -19.12
C ASP A 166 -15.27 0.87 -18.96
N CYS A 167 -14.32 1.53 -18.27
CA CYS A 167 -14.31 2.99 -18.23
C CYS A 167 -13.91 3.58 -19.59
N ALA A 168 -14.53 4.69 -19.97
CA ALA A 168 -14.21 5.40 -21.21
C ALA A 168 -12.77 5.95 -21.20
N VAL A 169 -12.31 6.45 -20.05
CA VAL A 169 -10.97 7.02 -19.85
C VAL A 169 -10.36 6.43 -18.58
N SER A 170 -9.25 5.70 -18.72
CA SER A 170 -8.53 5.09 -17.59
C SER A 170 -7.49 6.05 -16.98
N TYR A 171 -6.88 5.62 -15.87
CA TYR A 171 -5.76 6.34 -15.26
C TYR A 171 -4.56 6.47 -16.21
N LYS A 172 -4.28 5.42 -16.99
CA LYS A 172 -3.23 5.39 -17.99
C LYS A 172 -3.54 6.33 -19.15
N ASP A 173 -4.78 6.32 -19.67
CA ASP A 173 -5.20 7.16 -20.80
C ASP A 173 -5.02 8.66 -20.51
N ARG A 174 -5.26 9.11 -19.28
CA ARG A 174 -5.09 10.52 -18.88
C ARG A 174 -3.69 10.86 -18.36
N GLY A 175 -2.72 9.94 -18.48
CA GLY A 175 -1.34 10.18 -18.05
C GLY A 175 -1.23 10.43 -16.54
N GLY A 176 -1.89 9.61 -15.72
CA GLY A 176 -1.94 9.77 -14.28
C GLY A 176 -0.55 9.88 -13.65
N LYS A 177 -0.35 10.87 -12.79
CA LYS A 177 0.97 11.29 -12.25
C LYS A 177 1.70 10.22 -11.41
N TYR A 178 0.99 9.22 -10.96
CA TYR A 178 1.54 8.10 -10.17
C TYR A 178 1.59 6.78 -10.94
N GLN A 179 1.49 6.82 -12.26
CA GLN A 179 1.62 5.63 -13.11
C GLN A 179 3.05 5.08 -13.08
N GLY A 180 3.20 3.75 -12.95
CA GLY A 180 4.49 3.06 -13.02
C GLY A 180 5.41 3.32 -11.81
N GLN A 181 4.88 3.53 -10.62
CA GLN A 181 5.69 3.75 -9.41
C GLN A 181 6.57 2.53 -9.11
N THR A 182 7.89 2.76 -8.94
CA THR A 182 8.86 1.70 -8.60
C THR A 182 9.44 1.82 -7.20
N GLY A 183 9.28 2.97 -6.53
CA GLY A 183 9.77 3.25 -5.17
C GLY A 183 8.73 4.01 -4.36
N VAL A 184 9.12 4.49 -3.17
CA VAL A 184 8.29 5.36 -2.34
C VAL A 184 8.18 6.71 -3.02
N THR A 185 6.99 7.05 -3.50
CA THR A 185 6.75 8.27 -4.29
C THR A 185 6.28 9.41 -3.41
N LEU A 186 6.93 10.57 -3.54
CA LEU A 186 6.55 11.82 -2.87
C LEU A 186 5.35 12.49 -3.55
N PRO A 187 4.68 13.46 -2.87
CA PRO A 187 3.57 14.21 -3.47
C PRO A 187 3.97 14.86 -4.80
N LYS A 188 3.10 14.73 -5.80
CA LYS A 188 3.25 15.39 -7.12
C LYS A 188 2.02 16.27 -7.37
N THR A 189 2.19 17.46 -7.87
CA THR A 189 1.14 18.41 -8.29
C THR A 189 0.96 18.40 -9.79
#